data_1e18affa0024fb127ca73cbf2629b546
#
_entry.id   1e18affa0024fb127ca73cbf2629b546
#
_cell.length_a   1.000
_cell.length_b   1.000
_cell.length_c   1.000
_cell.angle_alpha   90.00
_cell.angle_beta   90.00
_cell.angle_gamma   90.00
#
_symmetry.space_group_name_H-M   'P 1'
#
loop_
_entity.id
_entity.type
_entity.pdbx_description
1 polymer ?
#
loop_
_entity_poly.entity_id
_entity_poly.type
_entity_poly.pdbx_seq_one_letter_code
_entity_poly.pdbx_strand_id
1 'polypeptide(L)'
;YVNAHGTSTPANDKNETSAIKSALGERALQIPVSSTKSMTGHLLGGSGGIEAVACVLALQHGVVPPTINHTTPDPDCDLDVVPNQARDLTLGTVLSNSFGFGGHNVCLAFKRAS
;
A
#
# COMPACT_ATOMS: atom_id res chain seq x y z
N TYR A 1 -4.80 -1.77 6.80
CA TYR A 1 -3.99 -2.01 5.61
C TYR A 1 -3.84 -0.75 4.78
N VAL A 2 -2.63 -0.52 4.28
CA VAL A 2 -2.34 0.55 3.33
C VAL A 2 -1.89 -0.07 2.01
N ASN A 3 -2.63 0.22 0.94
CA ASN A 3 -2.18 -0.04 -0.42
C ASN A 3 -1.33 1.17 -0.82
N ALA A 4 -0.02 0.97 -0.86
CA ALA A 4 0.93 2.05 -1.09
C ALA A 4 0.98 2.43 -2.57
N HIS A 5 1.36 3.68 -2.85
CA HIS A 5 1.72 4.06 -4.21
C HIS A 5 2.85 3.19 -4.74
N GLY A 6 3.90 3.01 -3.94
CA GLY A 6 4.90 1.93 -4.07
C GLY A 6 5.40 1.65 -5.47
N THR A 7 6.03 2.64 -6.10
CA THR A 7 6.50 2.54 -7.49
C THR A 7 7.81 1.78 -7.65
N SER A 8 8.43 1.37 -6.56
CA SER A 8 9.77 0.74 -6.54
C SER A 8 10.87 1.69 -7.03
N THR A 9 10.69 2.97 -6.80
CA THR A 9 11.73 3.97 -7.06
C THR A 9 12.37 4.40 -5.74
N PRO A 10 13.70 4.70 -5.71
CA PRO A 10 14.35 5.10 -4.46
C PRO A 10 13.70 6.31 -3.79
N ALA A 11 13.35 7.31 -4.58
CA ALA A 11 12.74 8.53 -4.05
C ALA A 11 11.34 8.28 -3.47
N ASN A 12 10.48 7.52 -4.18
CA ASN A 12 9.12 7.28 -3.72
C ASN A 12 9.09 6.40 -2.49
N ASP A 13 9.72 5.24 -2.53
CA ASP A 13 9.53 4.22 -1.49
C ASP A 13 10.04 4.71 -0.13
N LYS A 14 11.18 5.36 -0.11
CA LYS A 14 11.72 5.97 1.11
C LYS A 14 10.83 7.08 1.65
N ASN A 15 10.38 7.98 0.78
CA ASN A 15 9.55 9.12 1.18
C ASN A 15 8.16 8.67 1.62
N GLU A 16 7.57 7.70 0.93
CA GLU A 16 6.27 7.15 1.31
C GLU A 16 6.35 6.42 2.64
N THR A 17 7.38 5.63 2.88
CA THR A 17 7.63 4.98 4.17
C THR A 17 7.69 6.02 5.29
N SER A 18 8.44 7.09 5.08
CA SER A 18 8.58 8.18 6.04
C SER A 18 7.24 8.88 6.29
N ALA A 19 6.47 9.13 5.24
CA ALA A 19 5.15 9.77 5.35
C ALA A 19 4.15 8.90 6.12
N ILE A 20 4.14 7.59 5.87
CA ILE A 20 3.26 6.65 6.58
C ILE A 20 3.62 6.61 8.06
N LYS A 21 4.90 6.55 8.40
CA LYS A 21 5.36 6.59 9.79
C LYS A 21 4.97 7.89 10.46
N SER A 22 5.11 9.01 9.78
CA SER A 22 4.77 10.32 10.31
C SER A 22 3.27 10.44 10.60
N ALA A 23 2.43 9.91 9.70
CA ALA A 23 0.98 9.99 9.81
C ALA A 23 0.42 9.02 10.87
N LEU A 24 0.94 7.80 10.95
CA LEU A 24 0.39 6.73 11.79
C LEU A 24 1.17 6.52 13.10
N GLY A 25 2.32 7.17 13.25
CA GLY A 25 3.15 7.06 14.43
C GLY A 25 3.68 5.65 14.65
N GLU A 26 3.74 5.22 15.91
CA GLU A 26 4.26 3.89 16.26
C GLU A 26 3.43 2.75 15.69
N ARG A 27 2.16 2.97 15.40
CA ARG A 27 1.27 1.95 14.82
C ARG A 27 1.66 1.59 13.39
N ALA A 28 2.42 2.43 12.70
CA ALA A 28 2.86 2.16 11.33
C ALA A 28 3.59 0.82 11.20
N LEU A 29 4.36 0.42 12.20
CA LEU A 29 5.08 -0.85 12.20
C LEU A 29 4.18 -2.07 12.39
N GLN A 30 2.93 -1.87 12.84
CA GLN A 30 1.96 -2.94 13.08
C GLN A 30 0.93 -3.06 11.95
N ILE A 31 0.97 -2.17 10.98
CA ILE A 31 -0.01 -2.11 9.90
C ILE A 31 0.61 -2.68 8.63
N PRO A 32 -0.05 -3.67 7.98
CA PRO A 32 0.44 -4.16 6.69
C PRO A 32 0.39 -3.05 5.64
N VAL A 33 1.48 -2.92 4.88
CA VAL A 33 1.62 -1.93 3.80
C VAL A 33 2.18 -2.64 2.59
N SER A 34 1.40 -2.81 1.53
CA SER A 34 1.91 -3.49 0.35
C SER A 34 1.65 -2.67 -0.91
N SER A 35 2.39 -2.95 -1.96
CA SER A 35 2.17 -2.35 -3.27
C SER A 35 1.72 -3.41 -4.26
N THR A 36 0.46 -3.30 -4.69
CA THR A 36 -0.09 -4.16 -5.73
C THR A 36 0.53 -3.86 -7.11
N LYS A 37 1.25 -2.74 -7.26
CA LYS A 37 2.02 -2.48 -8.49
C LYS A 37 3.08 -3.55 -8.74
N SER A 38 3.52 -4.25 -7.71
CA SER A 38 4.43 -5.39 -7.88
C SER A 38 3.83 -6.50 -8.76
N MET A 39 2.50 -6.59 -8.80
CA MET A 39 1.75 -7.59 -9.59
C MET A 39 1.13 -7.00 -10.84
N THR A 40 0.59 -5.77 -10.77
CA THR A 40 -0.18 -5.16 -11.87
C THR A 40 0.65 -4.20 -12.71
N GLY A 41 1.77 -3.73 -12.21
CA GLY A 41 2.53 -2.65 -12.83
C GLY A 41 1.91 -1.27 -12.58
N HIS A 42 2.55 -0.26 -13.07
CA HIS A 42 2.08 1.13 -12.95
C HIS A 42 1.26 1.49 -14.18
N LEU A 43 -0.05 1.67 -14.00
CA LEU A 43 -0.99 1.97 -15.10
C LEU A 43 -1.17 3.48 -15.33
N LEU A 44 -0.33 4.31 -14.74
CA LEU A 44 -0.43 5.77 -14.80
C LEU A 44 -1.83 6.23 -14.34
N GLY A 45 -2.60 6.87 -15.20
CA GLY A 45 -3.94 7.34 -14.86
C GLY A 45 -4.93 6.25 -14.45
N GLY A 46 -4.68 4.99 -14.82
CA GLY A 46 -5.52 3.85 -14.44
C GLY A 46 -5.15 3.20 -13.10
N SER A 47 -3.97 3.52 -12.54
CA SER A 47 -3.48 2.87 -11.30
C SER A 47 -4.41 3.04 -10.12
N GLY A 48 -4.89 4.25 -9.89
CA GLY A 48 -5.78 4.53 -8.75
C GLY A 48 -7.08 3.72 -8.79
N GLY A 49 -7.65 3.55 -9.99
CA GLY A 49 -8.87 2.78 -10.17
C GLY A 49 -8.69 1.29 -9.87
N ILE A 50 -7.65 0.67 -10.42
CA ILE A 50 -7.39 -0.76 -10.19
C ILE A 50 -6.98 -1.02 -8.74
N GLU A 51 -6.23 -0.10 -8.13
CA GLU A 51 -5.84 -0.22 -6.72
C GLU A 51 -7.03 -0.03 -5.79
N ALA A 52 -7.98 0.83 -6.13
CA ALA A 52 -9.22 0.95 -5.39
C ALA A 52 -10.02 -0.35 -5.41
N VAL A 53 -10.10 -1.03 -6.55
CA VAL A 53 -10.73 -2.36 -6.65
C VAL A 53 -10.02 -3.36 -5.76
N ALA A 54 -8.70 -3.40 -5.77
CA ALA A 54 -7.92 -4.27 -4.92
C ALA A 54 -8.18 -4.00 -3.42
N CYS A 55 -8.28 -2.73 -3.03
CA CYS A 55 -8.60 -2.33 -1.65
C CYS A 55 -9.98 -2.81 -1.22
N VAL A 56 -10.98 -2.63 -2.06
CA VAL A 56 -12.36 -3.06 -1.78
C VAL A 56 -12.43 -4.57 -1.63
N LEU A 57 -11.77 -5.32 -2.52
CA LEU A 57 -11.74 -6.78 -2.45
C LEU A 57 -10.96 -7.27 -1.22
N ALA A 58 -9.85 -6.62 -0.87
CA ALA A 58 -9.12 -6.94 0.34
C ALA A 58 -9.99 -6.79 1.59
N LEU A 59 -10.72 -5.69 1.66
CA LEU A 59 -11.65 -5.41 2.76
C LEU A 59 -12.78 -6.44 2.82
N GLN A 60 -13.34 -6.79 1.68
CA GLN A 60 -14.47 -7.72 1.57
C GLN A 60 -14.06 -9.15 1.97
N HIS A 61 -12.90 -9.61 1.53
CA HIS A 61 -12.45 -10.99 1.71
C HIS A 61 -11.53 -11.20 2.91
N GLY A 62 -11.07 -10.12 3.56
CA GLY A 62 -10.12 -10.24 4.66
C GLY A 62 -8.77 -10.79 4.22
N VAL A 63 -8.28 -10.35 3.07
CA VAL A 63 -6.98 -10.77 2.52
C VAL A 63 -6.17 -9.54 2.16
N VAL A 64 -4.93 -9.50 2.64
CA VAL A 64 -3.98 -8.43 2.30
C VAL A 64 -3.13 -8.90 1.12
N PRO A 65 -3.18 -8.19 -0.02
CA PRO A 65 -2.34 -8.55 -1.17
C PRO A 65 -0.85 -8.36 -0.84
N PRO A 66 0.02 -9.20 -1.40
CA PRO A 66 1.45 -9.10 -1.13
C PRO A 66 2.15 -8.05 -2.00
N THR A 67 3.35 -7.67 -1.57
CA THR A 67 4.36 -7.10 -2.45
C THR A 67 5.22 -8.26 -2.95
N ILE A 68 5.12 -8.60 -4.22
CA ILE A 68 5.88 -9.72 -4.79
C ILE A 68 7.28 -9.28 -5.27
N ASN A 69 8.13 -10.25 -5.60
CA ASN A 69 9.51 -10.02 -6.03
C ASN A 69 10.38 -9.33 -4.96
N HIS A 70 10.01 -9.51 -3.70
CA HIS A 70 10.76 -8.97 -2.58
C HIS A 70 11.83 -9.99 -2.18
N THR A 71 13.10 -9.63 -2.37
CA THR A 71 14.24 -10.53 -2.09
C THR A 71 15.15 -10.01 -1.00
N THR A 72 15.37 -8.69 -0.95
CA THR A 72 16.28 -8.07 0.00
C THR A 72 15.58 -6.91 0.71
N PRO A 73 15.44 -6.97 2.06
CA PRO A 73 14.87 -5.86 2.80
C PRO A 73 15.69 -4.59 2.65
N ASP A 74 15.00 -3.45 2.48
CA ASP A 74 15.63 -2.14 2.46
C ASP A 74 15.47 -1.50 3.85
N PRO A 75 16.57 -1.13 4.53
CA PRO A 75 16.48 -0.51 5.86
C PRO A 75 15.75 0.85 5.85
N ASP A 76 15.69 1.53 4.72
CA ASP A 76 14.93 2.78 4.58
C ASP A 76 13.43 2.55 4.36
N CYS A 77 13.03 1.30 4.11
CA CYS A 77 11.64 0.88 3.87
C CYS A 77 11.31 -0.30 4.78
N ASP A 78 11.33 -0.06 6.08
CA ASP A 78 11.26 -1.11 7.12
C ASP A 78 9.84 -1.41 7.61
N LEU A 79 8.81 -0.99 6.88
CA LEU A 79 7.43 -1.35 7.18
C LEU A 79 7.14 -2.80 6.81
N ASP A 80 6.02 -3.34 7.34
CA ASP A 80 5.55 -4.68 6.96
C ASP A 80 4.99 -4.63 5.54
N VAL A 81 5.81 -4.96 4.56
CA VAL A 81 5.44 -4.87 3.15
C VAL A 81 4.69 -6.11 2.63
N VAL A 82 4.34 -7.03 3.51
CA VAL A 82 3.64 -8.29 3.16
C VAL A 82 4.41 -9.01 2.04
N PRO A 83 5.64 -9.46 2.30
CA PRO A 83 6.51 -9.93 1.23
C PRO A 83 6.02 -11.24 0.62
N ASN A 84 5.85 -11.24 -0.68
CA ASN A 84 5.69 -12.39 -1.58
C ASN A 84 4.44 -13.26 -1.41
N GLN A 85 3.77 -13.24 -0.27
CA GLN A 85 2.57 -14.07 -0.03
C GLN A 85 1.45 -13.23 0.58
N ALA A 86 0.24 -13.40 0.06
CA ALA A 86 -0.95 -12.78 0.64
C ALA A 86 -1.16 -13.26 2.07
N ARG A 87 -1.77 -12.40 2.87
CA ARG A 87 -2.01 -12.69 4.29
C ARG A 87 -3.48 -12.56 4.61
N ASP A 88 -4.05 -13.56 5.28
CA ASP A 88 -5.42 -13.47 5.79
C ASP A 88 -5.45 -12.56 7.01
N LEU A 89 -6.31 -11.56 6.97
CA LEU A 89 -6.44 -10.61 8.07
C LEU A 89 -7.78 -9.88 7.96
N THR A 90 -8.55 -9.88 9.03
CA THR A 90 -9.78 -9.08 9.08
C THR A 90 -9.44 -7.60 9.10
N LEU A 91 -9.94 -6.86 8.12
CA LEU A 91 -9.63 -5.45 7.93
C LEU A 91 -10.82 -4.58 8.30
N GLY A 92 -10.56 -3.53 9.07
CA GLY A 92 -11.56 -2.51 9.40
C GLY A 92 -11.55 -1.35 8.42
N THR A 93 -10.38 -0.85 8.11
CA THR A 93 -10.16 0.27 7.21
C THR A 93 -8.99 0.01 6.29
N VAL A 94 -9.10 0.40 5.04
CA VAL A 94 -8.06 0.27 4.03
C VAL A 94 -7.81 1.63 3.40
N LEU A 95 -6.54 2.00 3.29
CA LEU A 95 -6.12 3.23 2.64
C LEU A 95 -5.44 2.91 1.31
N SER A 96 -5.68 3.74 0.31
CA SER A 96 -5.00 3.66 -0.99
C SER A 96 -4.32 5.00 -1.28
N ASN A 97 -3.00 4.97 -1.41
CA ASN A 97 -2.20 6.15 -1.72
C ASN A 97 -1.89 6.23 -3.21
N SER A 98 -2.03 7.42 -3.76
CA SER A 98 -1.64 7.71 -5.14
C SER A 98 -0.91 9.04 -5.18
N PHE A 99 0.32 9.03 -5.71
CA PHE A 99 1.14 10.22 -5.83
C PHE A 99 1.40 10.50 -7.32
N GLY A 100 0.89 11.64 -7.79
CA GLY A 100 1.00 12.03 -9.18
C GLY A 100 2.12 13.04 -9.42
N PHE A 101 2.43 13.26 -10.68
CA PHE A 101 3.38 14.29 -11.10
C PHE A 101 2.85 15.68 -10.71
N GLY A 102 3.74 16.59 -10.37
CA GLY A 102 3.39 17.94 -9.99
C GLY A 102 2.90 18.08 -8.54
N GLY A 103 3.12 17.08 -7.70
CA GLY A 103 2.77 17.12 -6.28
C GLY A 103 1.31 16.80 -5.98
N HIS A 104 0.60 16.17 -6.89
CA HIS A 104 -0.77 15.70 -6.65
C HIS A 104 -0.75 14.43 -5.83
N ASN A 105 -1.11 14.53 -4.57
CA ASN A 105 -1.14 13.40 -3.64
C ASN A 105 -2.56 13.16 -3.18
N VAL A 106 -3.05 11.91 -3.31
CA VAL A 106 -4.40 11.52 -2.91
C VAL A 106 -4.32 10.26 -2.06
N CYS A 107 -5.09 10.25 -1.00
CA CYS A 107 -5.30 9.05 -0.19
C CYS A 107 -6.80 8.79 -0.11
N LEU A 108 -7.23 7.63 -0.59
CA LEU A 108 -8.61 7.17 -0.46
C LEU A 108 -8.72 6.24 0.74
N ALA A 109 -9.77 6.41 1.53
CA ALA A 109 -10.04 5.56 2.68
C ALA A 109 -11.33 4.78 2.42
N PHE A 110 -11.26 3.47 2.64
CA PHE A 110 -12.39 2.55 2.48
C PHE A 110 -12.66 1.86 3.81
N LYS A 111 -13.93 1.70 4.14
CA LYS A 111 -14.32 0.86 5.28
C LYS A 111 -15.63 0.17 4.94
N ARG A 112 -15.94 -0.90 5.69
CA ARG A 112 -17.19 -1.62 5.46
C ARG A 112 -18.40 -0.73 5.76
N ALA A 113 -19.43 -0.87 4.96
CA ALA A 113 -20.73 -0.28 5.23
C ALA A 113 -21.44 -1.20 6.25
N SER A 114 -21.17 -0.99 7.51
CA SER A 114 -21.77 -1.71 8.65
C SER A 114 -22.32 -3.09 8.33
#